data_717caff5725c6ab794c5cba4d5ad84be
#
_entry.id   717caff5725c6ab794c5cba4d5ad84be
#
_cell.length_a   1.000
_cell.length_b   1.000
_cell.length_c   1.000
_cell.angle_alpha   90.00
_cell.angle_beta   90.00
_cell.angle_gamma   90.00
#
_symmetry.space_group_name_H-M   'P 1'
#
loop_
_entity.id
_entity.type
_entity.pdbx_description
1 polymer ?
#
loop_
_entity_poly.entity_id
_entity_poly.type
_entity_poly.pdbx_seq_one_letter_code
_entity_poly.pdbx_strand_id
1 'polypeptide(L)'
;MAPIFSANRSNVLIDGEAIDGLQSLAFRVVTEREDIRAIGSAERISVSFGLRTVQGEIAVRSANYKLDDHLKNQSKFQIVADLKKDEAADAPKRTLSFDECFVENKDLSVGAGGTVVTSYVFSATRVREE
;
A
#
# COMPACT_ATOMS: atom_id res chain seq x y z
N MET A 1 -14.97 -7.05 19.56
CA MET A 1 -15.23 -6.74 18.13
C MET A 1 -14.19 -5.75 17.63
N ALA A 2 -13.61 -6.01 16.47
CA ALA A 2 -12.66 -5.07 15.88
C ALA A 2 -13.40 -3.79 15.41
N PRO A 3 -12.82 -2.60 15.58
CA PRO A 3 -13.45 -1.38 15.09
C PRO A 3 -13.50 -1.36 13.56
N ILE A 4 -14.53 -0.71 13.03
CA ILE A 4 -14.67 -0.49 11.58
C ILE A 4 -14.20 0.94 11.31
N PHE A 5 -13.18 1.07 10.47
CA PHE A 5 -12.62 2.38 10.12
C PHE A 5 -13.36 2.99 8.93
N SER A 6 -13.44 4.31 8.93
CA SER A 6 -14.11 5.07 7.86
C SER A 6 -13.09 5.73 6.95
N ALA A 7 -13.23 5.55 5.63
CA ALA A 7 -12.36 6.20 4.65
C ALA A 7 -12.47 7.73 4.72
N ASN A 8 -13.65 8.24 5.03
CA ASN A 8 -13.87 9.68 5.13
C ASN A 8 -13.16 10.33 6.34
N ARG A 9 -12.80 9.52 7.33
CA ARG A 9 -12.13 9.98 8.55
C ARG A 9 -10.66 9.60 8.59
N SER A 10 -10.18 8.92 7.54
CA SER A 10 -8.81 8.44 7.45
C SER A 10 -7.97 9.37 6.58
N ASN A 11 -6.67 9.42 6.85
CA ASN A 11 -5.72 10.24 6.10
C ASN A 11 -4.59 9.36 5.56
N VAL A 12 -4.12 9.68 4.37
CA VAL A 12 -2.94 9.04 3.80
C VAL A 12 -1.93 10.13 3.45
N LEU A 13 -0.71 9.98 3.94
CA LEU A 13 0.37 10.95 3.77
C LEU A 13 1.54 10.30 3.02
N ILE A 14 2.13 11.03 2.09
CA ILE A 14 3.39 10.67 1.44
C ILE A 14 4.46 11.65 1.91
N ASP A 15 5.50 11.14 2.58
CA ASP A 15 6.59 11.95 3.14
C ASP A 15 6.06 13.11 4.02
N GLY A 16 4.98 12.84 4.77
CA GLY A 16 4.38 13.81 5.66
C GLY A 16 3.39 14.76 5.03
N GLU A 17 3.13 14.67 3.73
CA GLU A 17 2.16 15.51 3.02
C GLU A 17 0.95 14.72 2.56
N ALA A 18 -0.24 15.31 2.75
CA ALA A 18 -1.49 14.70 2.35
C ALA A 18 -1.56 14.51 0.83
N ILE A 19 -2.21 13.43 0.40
CA ILE A 19 -2.43 13.15 -1.01
C ILE A 19 -3.76 13.76 -1.43
N ASP A 20 -3.72 14.72 -2.35
CA ASP A 20 -4.92 15.33 -2.89
C ASP A 20 -5.57 14.40 -3.92
N GLY A 21 -6.88 14.27 -3.84
CA GLY A 21 -7.65 13.49 -4.81
C GLY A 21 -7.49 11.99 -4.70
N LEU A 22 -7.03 11.49 -3.56
CA LEU A 22 -6.89 10.06 -3.34
C LEU A 22 -8.23 9.35 -3.43
N GLN A 23 -8.30 8.31 -4.27
CA GLN A 23 -9.49 7.50 -4.46
C GLN A 23 -9.43 6.17 -3.73
N SER A 24 -8.26 5.54 -3.72
CA SER A 24 -8.10 4.25 -3.07
C SER A 24 -6.64 4.00 -2.71
N LEU A 25 -6.47 3.19 -1.67
CA LEU A 25 -5.18 2.64 -1.27
C LEU A 25 -5.41 1.19 -0.92
N ALA A 26 -4.68 0.30 -1.55
CA ALA A 26 -4.73 -1.13 -1.24
C ALA A 26 -3.30 -1.66 -1.15
N PHE A 27 -3.11 -2.67 -0.32
CA PHE A 27 -1.80 -3.32 -0.22
C PHE A 27 -1.97 -4.78 0.13
N ARG A 28 -0.93 -5.54 -0.11
CA ARG A 28 -0.83 -6.93 0.32
C ARG A 28 0.59 -7.24 0.76
N VAL A 29 0.70 -8.14 1.71
CA VAL A 29 1.98 -8.66 2.18
C VAL A 29 2.13 -10.06 1.60
N VAL A 30 3.20 -10.27 0.84
CA VAL A 30 3.49 -11.56 0.21
C VAL A 30 4.76 -12.12 0.81
N THR A 31 4.69 -13.35 1.32
CA THR A 31 5.87 -14.07 1.81
C THR A 31 6.17 -15.20 0.85
N GLU A 32 7.37 -15.21 0.30
CA GLU A 32 7.82 -16.33 -0.52
C GLU A 32 7.93 -17.57 0.35
N ARG A 33 7.52 -18.69 -0.20
CA ARG A 33 7.67 -19.96 0.52
C ARG A 33 7.95 -21.08 -0.46
N GLU A 34 8.62 -22.10 0.02
CA GLU A 34 8.90 -23.32 -0.72
C GLU A 34 8.44 -24.52 0.10
N ASP A 35 7.64 -25.36 -0.52
CA ASP A 35 7.23 -26.62 0.08
C ASP A 35 8.34 -27.66 -0.14
N ILE A 36 8.86 -28.20 0.95
CA ILE A 36 9.92 -29.20 0.89
C ILE A 36 9.29 -30.59 0.83
N ARG A 37 9.67 -31.34 -0.18
CA ARG A 37 9.15 -32.68 -0.44
C ARG A 37 10.22 -33.73 -0.25
N ALA A 38 9.78 -34.96 0.02
CA ALA A 38 10.66 -36.11 0.12
C ALA A 38 10.18 -37.25 -0.83
N ILE A 39 11.11 -38.04 -1.32
CA ILE A 39 10.79 -39.22 -2.12
C ILE A 39 9.99 -40.20 -1.25
N GLY A 40 8.89 -40.71 -1.80
CA GLY A 40 8.04 -41.68 -1.11
C GLY A 40 6.92 -41.05 -0.27
N SER A 41 6.80 -39.73 -0.30
CA SER A 41 5.72 -39.04 0.40
C SER A 41 4.89 -38.18 -0.58
N ALA A 42 3.56 -38.26 -0.45
CA ALA A 42 2.65 -37.40 -1.21
C ALA A 42 2.44 -36.06 -0.52
N GLU A 43 2.83 -35.94 0.75
CA GLU A 43 2.71 -34.74 1.54
C GLU A 43 4.04 -34.01 1.64
N ARG A 44 3.98 -32.68 1.76
CA ARG A 44 5.18 -31.91 2.05
C ARG A 44 5.66 -32.20 3.47
N ILE A 45 6.96 -32.25 3.66
CA ILE A 45 7.56 -32.52 4.96
C ILE A 45 7.90 -31.25 5.73
N SER A 46 8.01 -30.12 5.03
CA SER A 46 8.34 -28.83 5.64
C SER A 46 7.97 -27.67 4.72
N VAL A 47 7.97 -26.46 5.26
CA VAL A 47 7.80 -25.23 4.50
C VAL A 47 8.98 -24.31 4.84
N SER A 48 9.70 -23.87 3.81
CA SER A 48 10.75 -22.86 3.97
C SER A 48 10.20 -21.50 3.57
N PHE A 49 10.38 -20.50 4.41
CA PHE A 49 9.93 -19.14 4.16
C PHE A 49 11.09 -18.28 3.66
N GLY A 50 10.85 -17.60 2.56
CA GLY A 50 11.81 -16.68 1.96
C GLY A 50 11.50 -15.23 2.26
N LEU A 51 11.70 -14.37 1.26
CA LEU A 51 11.54 -12.94 1.36
C LEU A 51 10.07 -12.54 1.57
N ARG A 52 9.85 -11.59 2.48
CA ARG A 52 8.54 -10.94 2.65
C ARG A 52 8.55 -9.62 1.90
N THR A 53 7.58 -9.42 1.03
CA THR A 53 7.45 -8.22 0.20
C THR A 53 6.08 -7.59 0.42
N VAL A 54 6.05 -6.28 0.54
CA VAL A 54 4.81 -5.51 0.60
C VAL A 54 4.60 -4.84 -0.76
N GLN A 55 3.43 -5.07 -1.36
CA GLN A 55 3.04 -4.48 -2.63
C GLN A 55 1.71 -3.78 -2.47
N GLY A 56 1.56 -2.62 -3.09
CA GLY A 56 0.34 -1.88 -2.99
C GLY A 56 0.04 -1.05 -4.23
N GLU A 57 -1.16 -0.48 -4.23
CA GLU A 57 -1.64 0.36 -5.32
C GLU A 57 -2.35 1.57 -4.74
N ILE A 58 -2.05 2.74 -5.31
CA ILE A 58 -2.69 4.00 -4.97
C ILE A 58 -3.34 4.53 -6.22
N ALA A 59 -4.65 4.85 -6.14
CA ALA A 59 -5.37 5.50 -7.23
C ALA A 59 -5.70 6.93 -6.82
N VAL A 60 -5.35 7.89 -7.67
CA VAL A 60 -5.64 9.31 -7.45
C VAL A 60 -6.33 9.91 -8.66
N ARG A 61 -7.13 10.94 -8.45
CA ARG A 61 -7.67 11.72 -9.55
C ARG A 61 -6.59 12.67 -10.08
N SER A 62 -6.50 12.75 -11.40
CA SER A 62 -5.48 13.48 -12.12
C SER A 62 -4.10 12.86 -11.95
N ALA A 63 -3.25 13.39 -11.11
CA ALA A 63 -1.92 12.83 -10.86
C ALA A 63 -1.38 13.37 -9.55
N ASN A 64 -0.35 12.71 -9.01
CA ASN A 64 0.36 13.19 -7.84
C ASN A 64 1.82 13.45 -8.23
N TYR A 65 2.22 14.70 -8.15
CA TYR A 65 3.57 15.12 -8.58
C TYR A 65 4.68 14.48 -7.74
N LYS A 66 4.44 14.24 -6.46
CA LYS A 66 5.43 13.57 -5.61
C LYS A 66 5.68 12.14 -6.06
N LEU A 67 4.62 11.41 -6.34
CA LEU A 67 4.73 10.03 -6.84
C LEU A 67 5.39 10.01 -8.23
N ASP A 68 5.06 10.97 -9.09
CA ASP A 68 5.70 11.10 -10.40
C ASP A 68 7.20 11.35 -10.27
N ASP A 69 7.61 12.23 -9.36
CA ASP A 69 9.02 12.51 -9.10
C ASP A 69 9.74 11.29 -8.53
N HIS A 70 9.14 10.56 -7.62
CA HIS A 70 9.73 9.33 -7.08
C HIS A 70 9.88 8.25 -8.14
N LEU A 71 8.92 8.14 -9.05
CA LEU A 71 9.03 7.21 -10.17
C LEU A 71 10.18 7.60 -11.11
N LYS A 72 10.26 8.87 -11.47
CA LYS A 72 11.28 9.39 -12.39
C LYS A 72 12.68 9.26 -11.79
N ASN A 73 12.83 9.60 -10.52
CA ASN A 73 14.14 9.63 -9.85
C ASN A 73 14.51 8.29 -9.21
N GLN A 74 13.60 7.32 -9.22
CA GLN A 74 13.77 6.01 -8.55
C GLN A 74 14.15 6.18 -7.08
N SER A 75 13.52 7.15 -6.42
CA SER A 75 13.81 7.51 -5.05
C SER A 75 12.87 6.85 -4.05
N LYS A 76 13.35 6.66 -2.84
CA LYS A 76 12.55 6.10 -1.74
C LYS A 76 11.59 7.14 -1.17
N PHE A 77 10.45 6.66 -0.68
CA PHE A 77 9.51 7.49 0.04
C PHE A 77 8.82 6.67 1.13
N GLN A 78 8.08 7.35 1.98
CA GLN A 78 7.30 6.73 3.05
C GLN A 78 5.83 7.06 2.88
N ILE A 79 4.98 6.06 3.10
CA ILE A 79 3.54 6.24 3.13
C ILE A 79 3.07 5.98 4.56
N VAL A 80 2.26 6.88 5.10
CA VAL A 80 1.62 6.70 6.40
C VAL A 80 0.11 6.84 6.20
N ALA A 81 -0.64 5.82 6.59
CA ALA A 81 -2.08 5.83 6.53
C ALA A 81 -2.64 5.79 7.95
N ASP A 82 -3.33 6.84 8.35
CA ASP A 82 -4.02 6.92 9.62
C ASP A 82 -5.49 6.54 9.41
N LEU A 83 -5.88 5.37 9.87
CA LEU A 83 -7.23 4.86 9.76
C LEU A 83 -8.00 5.23 11.02
N LYS A 84 -9.12 5.91 10.86
CA LYS A 84 -9.94 6.38 11.96
C LYS A 84 -11.39 5.93 11.79
N LYS A 85 -12.03 5.63 12.92
CA LYS A 85 -13.46 5.35 12.95
C LYS A 85 -14.27 6.65 12.96
N ASP A 86 -13.76 7.68 13.65
CA ASP A 86 -14.43 8.93 13.91
C ASP A 86 -13.38 10.04 14.06
N GLU A 87 -13.80 11.29 14.01
CA GLU A 87 -12.92 12.45 14.24
C GLU A 87 -12.64 12.74 15.70
N ALA A 88 -13.36 12.09 16.63
CA ALA A 88 -13.14 12.27 18.06
C ALA A 88 -11.70 11.89 18.44
N ALA A 89 -11.10 12.66 19.35
CA ALA A 89 -9.70 12.47 19.75
C ALA A 89 -9.43 11.08 20.38
N ASP A 90 -10.45 10.50 21.01
CA ASP A 90 -10.40 9.19 21.66
C ASP A 90 -10.93 8.05 20.76
N ALA A 91 -11.31 8.36 19.51
CA ALA A 91 -11.82 7.36 18.60
C ALA A 91 -10.75 6.29 18.29
N PRO A 92 -11.17 5.03 18.08
CA PRO A 92 -10.24 4.00 17.65
C PRO A 92 -9.54 4.39 16.35
N LYS A 93 -8.22 4.24 16.33
CA LYS A 93 -7.42 4.52 15.15
C LYS A 93 -6.34 3.45 14.99
N ARG A 94 -5.88 3.30 13.76
CA ARG A 94 -4.77 2.42 13.44
C ARG A 94 -3.87 3.13 12.44
N THR A 95 -2.58 3.09 12.68
CA THR A 95 -1.59 3.70 11.80
C THR A 95 -0.85 2.61 11.04
N LEU A 96 -0.84 2.73 9.72
CA LEU A 96 -0.07 1.87 8.84
C LEU A 96 1.09 2.68 8.28
N SER A 97 2.31 2.22 8.50
CA SER A 97 3.51 2.89 7.97
C SER A 97 4.22 1.97 6.99
N PHE A 98 4.37 2.43 5.76
CA PHE A 98 5.07 1.70 4.70
C PHE A 98 6.45 2.32 4.54
N ASP A 99 7.48 1.57 4.90
CA ASP A 99 8.86 2.05 4.90
C ASP A 99 9.59 1.68 3.61
N GLU A 100 10.45 2.58 3.16
CA GLU A 100 11.28 2.39 1.97
C GLU A 100 10.47 1.96 0.75
N CYS A 101 9.52 2.82 0.37
CA CYS A 101 8.66 2.59 -0.80
C CYS A 101 9.33 3.03 -2.09
N PHE A 102 9.05 2.29 -3.16
CA PHE A 102 9.42 2.67 -4.52
C PHE A 102 8.20 2.55 -5.42
N VAL A 103 8.02 3.50 -6.32
CA VAL A 103 6.99 3.41 -7.35
C VAL A 103 7.49 2.48 -8.45
N GLU A 104 6.75 1.43 -8.74
CA GLU A 104 7.10 0.47 -9.79
C GLU A 104 6.46 0.80 -11.13
N ASN A 105 5.17 1.14 -11.11
CA ASN A 105 4.38 1.40 -12.31
C ASN A 105 3.47 2.60 -12.11
N LYS A 106 3.15 3.24 -13.22
CA LYS A 106 2.15 4.31 -13.29
C LYS A 106 1.24 4.04 -14.48
N ASP A 107 -0.06 3.94 -14.22
CA ASP A 107 -1.09 3.77 -15.25
C ASP A 107 -2.03 4.98 -15.21
N LEU A 108 -2.14 5.68 -16.34
CA LEU A 108 -3.02 6.83 -16.46
C LEU A 108 -4.15 6.49 -17.41
N SER A 109 -5.39 6.72 -16.96
CA SER A 109 -6.59 6.44 -17.74
C SER A 109 -7.41 7.71 -17.92
N VAL A 110 -7.78 7.98 -19.17
CA VAL A 110 -8.63 9.13 -19.54
C VAL A 110 -9.84 8.60 -20.28
N GLY A 111 -11.01 8.84 -19.71
CA GLY A 111 -12.27 8.43 -20.34
C GLY A 111 -13.10 9.64 -20.76
N ALA A 112 -13.91 9.46 -21.81
CA ALA A 112 -14.82 10.50 -22.26
C ALA A 112 -15.85 10.81 -21.18
N GLY A 113 -15.98 12.10 -20.82
CA GLY A 113 -16.92 12.56 -19.80
C GLY A 113 -16.45 12.30 -18.36
N GLY A 114 -15.29 11.72 -18.16
CA GLY A 114 -14.73 11.42 -16.85
C GLY A 114 -13.53 12.25 -16.47
N THR A 115 -13.11 12.14 -15.22
CA THR A 115 -11.89 12.73 -14.73
C THR A 115 -10.70 11.80 -15.03
N VAL A 116 -9.52 12.35 -15.23
CA VAL A 116 -8.30 11.55 -15.36
C VAL A 116 -8.04 10.83 -14.03
N VAL A 117 -7.78 9.52 -14.11
CA VAL A 117 -7.41 8.71 -12.95
C VAL A 117 -6.05 8.10 -13.19
N THR A 118 -5.17 8.21 -12.21
CA THR A 118 -3.83 7.64 -12.26
C THR A 118 -3.67 6.61 -11.16
N SER A 119 -3.22 5.42 -11.50
CA SER A 119 -2.90 4.36 -10.55
C SER A 119 -1.39 4.18 -10.46
N TYR A 120 -0.87 4.15 -9.24
CA TYR A 120 0.54 3.93 -8.97
C TYR A 120 0.70 2.61 -8.22
N VAL A 121 1.49 1.71 -8.77
CA VAL A 121 1.87 0.47 -8.08
C VAL A 121 3.19 0.72 -7.37
N PHE A 122 3.23 0.41 -6.08
CA PHE A 122 4.43 0.60 -5.27
C PHE A 122 4.80 -0.68 -4.54
N SER A 123 6.06 -0.77 -4.15
CA SER A 123 6.55 -1.80 -3.25
C SER A 123 7.15 -1.13 -2.02
N ALA A 124 7.13 -1.84 -0.90
CA ALA A 124 7.72 -1.36 0.34
C ALA A 124 8.55 -2.48 0.98
N THR A 125 9.56 -2.10 1.74
CA THR A 125 10.37 -3.07 2.47
C THR A 125 9.56 -3.71 3.59
N ARG A 126 8.72 -2.93 4.26
CA ARG A 126 7.88 -3.44 5.34
C ARG A 126 6.66 -2.53 5.55
N VAL A 127 5.64 -3.09 6.19
CA VAL A 127 4.53 -2.32 6.72
C VAL A 127 4.49 -2.52 8.23
N ARG A 128 4.38 -1.41 8.96
CA ARG A 128 4.22 -1.42 10.42
C ARG A 128 2.79 -1.01 10.75
N GLU A 129 2.12 -1.84 11.53
CA GLU A 129 0.76 -1.58 11.97
C GLU A 129 0.76 -1.32 13.47
N GLU A 130 0.20 -0.19 13.86
CA GLU A 130 0.16 0.23 15.26
C GLU A 130 -1.26 0.52 15.74
#